data_2246a659003fd62de739af1d4ce9f6ef
#
_entry.id   2246a659003fd62de739af1d4ce9f6ef
#
_cell.length_a   1.000
_cell.length_b   1.000
_cell.length_c   1.000
_cell.angle_alpha   90.00
_cell.angle_beta   90.00
_cell.angle_gamma   90.00
#
_symmetry.space_group_name_H-M   'P 1'
#
loop_
_entity.id
_entity.type
_entity.pdbx_description
1 polymer ?
#
loop_
_entity_poly.entity_id
_entity_poly.type
_entity_poly.pdbx_seq_one_letter_code
_entity_poly.pdbx_strand_id
1 'polypeptide(L)'
;RLTNYCGHWVRHTSWYPDTKIRLFDRRIGKWAGLNPHDEYKVPITETVPHLEGDILHYSFYTKAEHLLQIEKFSTIGAQALLEKGSRSNLLKIIIKPLARFVKNYIVRLGMLDGKAGWDISTLSAYANYLKYKKLSQLQKQGG
;
A
#
# COMPACT_ATOMS: atom_id res chain seq x y z
N ARG A 1 9.82 3.77 -9.48
CA ARG A 1 9.46 2.37 -9.80
C ARG A 1 8.14 2.37 -10.54
N LEU A 2 8.14 1.75 -11.71
CA LEU A 2 6.96 1.55 -12.54
C LEU A 2 6.44 0.12 -12.36
N THR A 3 5.18 -0.01 -11.96
CA THR A 3 4.59 -1.30 -11.60
C THR A 3 3.80 -1.89 -12.77
N ASN A 4 4.05 -3.15 -13.11
CA ASN A 4 3.21 -3.93 -13.99
C ASN A 4 2.13 -4.67 -13.17
N TYR A 5 0.88 -4.51 -13.56
CA TYR A 5 -0.27 -5.15 -12.96
C TYR A 5 -1.08 -5.89 -14.02
N CYS A 6 -1.06 -7.21 -13.99
CA CYS A 6 -1.78 -8.06 -14.96
C CYS A 6 -1.49 -7.68 -16.42
N GLY A 7 -0.22 -7.40 -16.74
CA GLY A 7 0.22 -7.01 -18.09
C GLY A 7 0.14 -5.51 -18.41
N HIS A 8 -0.46 -4.69 -17.55
CA HIS A 8 -0.57 -3.24 -17.74
C HIS A 8 0.45 -2.47 -16.89
N TRP A 9 1.16 -1.50 -17.49
CA TRP A 9 2.06 -0.59 -16.78
C TRP A 9 1.28 0.56 -16.15
N VAL A 10 1.22 0.55 -14.83
CA VAL A 10 0.43 1.51 -14.03
C VAL A 10 1.18 2.83 -13.91
N ARG A 11 0.61 3.91 -14.44
CA ARG A 11 1.18 5.26 -14.40
C ARG A 11 0.43 6.23 -13.50
N HIS A 12 -0.68 5.78 -12.93
CA HIS A 12 -1.54 6.55 -12.05
C HIS A 12 -1.85 5.77 -10.76
N THR A 13 -2.90 6.13 -10.05
CA THR A 13 -3.21 5.59 -8.73
C THR A 13 -2.18 5.99 -7.67
N SER A 14 -2.17 5.32 -6.51
CA SER A 14 -1.14 5.51 -5.48
C SER A 14 0.09 4.59 -5.69
N TRP A 15 0.17 3.89 -6.83
CA TRP A 15 1.27 2.98 -7.14
C TRP A 15 2.36 3.62 -7.98
N TYR A 16 2.09 4.81 -8.52
CA TYR A 16 3.07 5.58 -9.28
C TYR A 16 2.89 7.10 -8.99
N PRO A 17 3.99 7.88 -8.89
CA PRO A 17 5.37 7.40 -8.76
C PRO A 17 5.62 6.75 -7.39
N ASP A 18 6.43 5.67 -7.36
CA ASP A 18 6.87 5.02 -6.13
C ASP A 18 8.40 5.11 -6.02
N THR A 19 8.88 6.16 -5.36
CA THR A 19 10.31 6.41 -5.17
C THR A 19 10.84 5.61 -4.00
N LYS A 20 11.99 4.94 -4.21
CA LYS A 20 12.67 4.13 -3.20
C LYS A 20 14.18 4.36 -3.27
N ILE A 21 14.81 4.48 -2.12
CA ILE A 21 16.27 4.47 -2.05
C ILE A 21 16.76 3.10 -2.53
N ARG A 22 17.63 3.08 -3.56
CA ARG A 22 18.17 1.85 -4.15
C ARG A 22 19.69 1.81 -4.14
N LEU A 23 20.33 2.97 -4.19
CA LEU A 23 21.78 3.09 -4.06
C LEU A 23 22.06 3.82 -2.76
N PHE A 24 22.79 3.18 -1.85
CA PHE A 24 23.11 3.74 -0.54
C PHE A 24 24.41 3.16 0.00
N ASP A 25 25.10 3.94 0.80
CA ASP A 25 26.24 3.46 1.58
C ASP A 25 25.72 2.81 2.88
N ARG A 26 25.96 1.51 3.01
CA ARG A 26 25.53 0.73 4.18
C ARG A 26 26.12 1.21 5.51
N ARG A 27 27.14 2.08 5.47
CA ARG A 27 27.81 2.61 6.67
C ARG A 27 27.08 3.79 7.29
N ILE A 28 26.29 4.53 6.48
CA ILE A 28 25.67 5.79 6.90
C ILE A 28 24.19 5.69 7.26
N GLY A 29 23.53 4.60 6.91
CA GLY A 29 22.11 4.40 7.20
C GLY A 29 21.79 3.00 7.70
N LYS A 30 20.53 2.78 8.04
CA LYS A 30 20.04 1.49 8.54
C LYS A 30 18.63 1.19 8.02
N TRP A 31 18.32 -0.09 7.93
CA TRP A 31 16.96 -0.56 7.70
C TRP A 31 16.12 -0.31 8.95
N ALA A 32 14.95 0.27 8.76
CA ALA A 32 13.98 0.52 9.81
C ALA A 32 12.57 0.41 9.25
N GLY A 33 11.62 0.10 10.10
CA GLY A 33 10.22 -0.08 9.74
C GLY A 33 9.66 -1.36 10.34
N LEU A 34 8.36 -1.55 10.17
CA LEU A 34 7.66 -2.79 10.52
C LEU A 34 7.39 -3.55 9.23
N ASN A 35 7.75 -4.84 9.20
CA ASN A 35 7.40 -5.71 8.09
C ASN A 35 5.89 -5.59 7.76
N PRO A 36 5.47 -5.38 6.50
CA PRO A 36 6.25 -5.43 5.25
C PRO A 36 6.70 -4.05 4.71
N HIS A 37 6.83 -3.03 5.54
CA HIS A 37 7.13 -1.66 5.13
C HIS A 37 8.53 -1.21 5.58
N ASP A 38 9.51 -2.09 5.38
CA ASP A 38 10.89 -1.76 5.67
C ASP A 38 11.40 -0.66 4.73
N GLU A 39 12.03 0.35 5.30
CA GLU A 39 12.64 1.45 4.57
C GLU A 39 14.08 1.64 5.01
N TYR A 40 14.97 1.91 4.05
CA TYR A 40 16.31 2.33 4.37
C TYR A 40 16.30 3.80 4.80
N LYS A 41 16.70 4.07 6.03
CA LYS A 41 16.76 5.42 6.59
C LYS A 41 18.18 5.93 6.60
N VAL A 42 18.37 7.10 5.99
CA VAL A 42 19.62 7.87 6.05
C VAL A 42 19.47 9.02 7.05
N PRO A 43 20.57 9.55 7.62
CA PRO A 43 20.53 10.77 8.41
C PRO A 43 19.86 11.92 7.67
N ILE A 44 19.12 12.76 8.38
CA ILE A 44 18.36 13.89 7.79
C ILE A 44 19.26 14.90 7.07
N THR A 45 20.55 14.93 7.43
CA THR A 45 21.57 15.80 6.82
C THR A 45 21.98 15.38 5.41
N GLU A 46 21.64 14.17 5.00
CA GLU A 46 22.01 13.65 3.67
C GLU A 46 20.96 14.00 2.62
N THR A 47 21.44 14.57 1.51
CA THR A 47 20.61 14.73 0.33
C THR A 47 20.59 13.44 -0.48
N VAL A 48 19.38 12.96 -0.81
CA VAL A 48 19.20 11.77 -1.64
C VAL A 48 18.90 12.21 -3.08
N PRO A 49 19.88 12.15 -3.99
CA PRO A 49 19.64 12.54 -5.38
C PRO A 49 18.67 11.59 -6.07
N HIS A 50 17.85 12.12 -6.94
CA HIS A 50 16.95 11.33 -7.76
C HIS A 50 17.71 10.82 -9.00
N LEU A 51 17.66 9.51 -9.20
CA LEU A 51 18.17 8.89 -10.43
C LEU A 51 17.04 8.83 -11.46
N GLU A 52 17.35 9.20 -12.67
CA GLU A 52 16.39 9.13 -13.78
C GLU A 52 16.12 7.68 -14.19
N GLY A 53 14.90 7.45 -14.67
CA GLY A 53 14.46 6.14 -15.13
C GLY A 53 13.66 5.37 -14.08
N ASP A 54 12.87 4.42 -14.58
CA ASP A 54 12.01 3.59 -13.77
C ASP A 54 12.61 2.18 -13.56
N ILE A 55 12.58 1.71 -12.32
CA ILE A 55 12.79 0.29 -12.03
C ILE A 55 11.49 -0.45 -12.33
N LEU A 56 11.53 -1.38 -13.27
CA LEU A 56 10.40 -2.19 -13.66
C LEU A 56 10.06 -3.21 -12.58
N HIS A 57 8.80 -3.25 -12.15
CA HIS A 57 8.34 -4.10 -11.06
C HIS A 57 7.09 -4.87 -11.47
N TYR A 58 7.21 -6.17 -11.64
CA TYR A 58 6.09 -7.08 -11.90
C TYR A 58 5.46 -7.48 -10.58
N SER A 59 4.33 -6.86 -10.22
CA SER A 59 3.68 -7.07 -8.92
C SER A 59 2.75 -8.27 -8.91
N PHE A 60 1.85 -8.32 -9.88
CA PHE A 60 0.84 -9.37 -9.97
C PHE A 60 0.62 -9.76 -11.42
N TYR A 61 0.64 -11.04 -11.69
CA TYR A 61 0.27 -11.58 -12.99
C TYR A 61 -1.23 -11.80 -13.10
N THR A 62 -1.91 -12.03 -11.97
CA THR A 62 -3.35 -12.25 -11.90
C THR A 62 -4.00 -11.46 -10.78
N LYS A 63 -5.29 -11.16 -10.94
CA LYS A 63 -6.11 -10.56 -9.89
C LYS A 63 -6.27 -11.46 -8.66
N ALA A 64 -6.23 -12.79 -8.86
CA ALA A 64 -6.29 -13.77 -7.78
C ALA A 64 -5.09 -13.65 -6.83
N GLU A 65 -3.88 -13.49 -7.36
CA GLU A 65 -2.67 -13.24 -6.55
C GLU A 65 -2.81 -11.96 -5.71
N HIS A 66 -3.35 -10.90 -6.29
CA HIS A 66 -3.60 -9.65 -5.56
C HIS A 66 -4.60 -9.86 -4.42
N LEU A 67 -5.68 -10.61 -4.64
CA LEU A 67 -6.66 -10.93 -3.59
C LEU A 67 -6.04 -11.75 -2.45
N LEU A 68 -5.23 -12.76 -2.74
CA LEU A 68 -4.51 -13.53 -1.72
C LEU A 68 -3.58 -12.64 -0.89
N GLN A 69 -2.87 -11.74 -1.52
CA GLN A 69 -2.00 -10.79 -0.82
C GLN A 69 -2.81 -9.82 0.05
N ILE A 70 -3.95 -9.33 -0.43
CA ILE A 70 -4.87 -8.47 0.35
C ILE A 70 -5.31 -9.19 1.62
N GLU A 71 -5.68 -10.46 1.52
CA GLU A 71 -6.13 -11.25 2.68
C GLU A 71 -5.02 -11.34 3.75
N LYS A 72 -3.79 -11.65 3.33
CA LYS A 72 -2.61 -11.72 4.20
C LYS A 72 -2.30 -10.35 4.84
N PHE A 73 -2.16 -9.31 4.04
CA PHE A 73 -1.72 -8.00 4.53
C PHE A 73 -2.81 -7.23 5.29
N SER A 74 -4.08 -7.49 5.02
CA SER A 74 -5.15 -6.93 5.84
C SER A 74 -5.12 -7.48 7.27
N THR A 75 -4.75 -8.76 7.45
CA THR A 75 -4.59 -9.38 8.78
C THR A 75 -3.40 -8.77 9.53
N ILE A 76 -2.22 -8.71 8.89
CA ILE A 76 -1.02 -8.10 9.47
C ILE A 76 -1.29 -6.63 9.83
N GLY A 77 -1.93 -5.89 8.94
CA GLY A 77 -2.28 -4.49 9.15
C GLY A 77 -3.30 -4.26 10.25
N ALA A 78 -4.24 -5.19 10.46
CA ALA A 78 -5.19 -5.12 11.57
C ALA A 78 -4.50 -5.35 12.91
N GLN A 79 -3.62 -6.35 13.00
CA GLN A 79 -2.82 -6.62 14.19
C GLN A 79 -1.92 -5.44 14.56
N ALA A 80 -1.19 -4.90 13.60
CA ALA A 80 -0.34 -3.72 13.82
C ALA A 80 -1.11 -2.48 14.28
N LEU A 81 -2.35 -2.31 13.84
CA LEU A 81 -3.22 -1.24 14.32
C LEU A 81 -3.70 -1.50 15.75
N LEU A 82 -4.00 -2.75 16.10
CA LEU A 82 -4.40 -3.15 17.45
C LEU A 82 -3.26 -2.89 18.45
N GLU A 83 -2.04 -3.32 18.12
CA GLU A 83 -0.83 -3.10 18.93
C GLU A 83 -0.55 -1.60 19.16
N LYS A 84 -0.88 -0.75 18.18
CA LYS A 84 -0.80 0.72 18.31
C LYS A 84 -1.96 1.34 19.10
N GLY A 85 -2.84 0.54 19.69
CA GLY A 85 -4.01 1.01 20.43
C GLY A 85 -5.10 1.64 19.56
N SER A 86 -5.05 1.48 18.23
CA SER A 86 -6.05 2.03 17.32
C SER A 86 -7.37 1.26 17.46
N ARG A 87 -8.49 1.99 17.43
CA ARG A 87 -9.83 1.40 17.46
C ARG A 87 -10.53 1.54 16.11
N SER A 88 -11.26 0.50 15.74
CA SER A 88 -12.17 0.48 14.60
C SER A 88 -13.60 0.70 15.07
N ASN A 89 -14.39 1.35 14.22
CA ASN A 89 -15.84 1.49 14.37
C ASN A 89 -16.50 1.38 12.99
N LEU A 90 -17.81 1.29 12.95
CA LEU A 90 -18.58 1.15 11.71
C LEU A 90 -18.26 2.26 10.71
N LEU A 91 -18.10 3.49 11.20
CA LEU A 91 -17.77 4.64 10.36
C LEU A 91 -16.41 4.47 9.63
N LYS A 92 -15.38 3.99 10.34
CA LYS A 92 -14.07 3.72 9.74
C LYS A 92 -14.14 2.56 8.74
N ILE A 93 -14.96 1.55 8.98
CA ILE A 93 -15.15 0.39 8.10
C ILE A 93 -15.77 0.83 6.76
N ILE A 94 -16.60 1.88 6.73
CA ILE A 94 -17.26 2.37 5.53
C ILE A 94 -16.46 3.51 4.87
N ILE A 95 -16.09 4.54 5.63
CA ILE A 95 -15.50 5.75 5.07
C ILE A 95 -14.07 5.53 4.57
N LYS A 96 -13.24 4.75 5.30
CA LYS A 96 -11.84 4.55 4.91
C LYS A 96 -11.67 3.84 3.56
N PRO A 97 -12.45 2.78 3.23
CA PRO A 97 -12.45 2.20 1.89
C PRO A 97 -12.92 3.17 0.82
N LEU A 98 -14.02 3.89 1.05
CA LEU A 98 -14.54 4.85 0.09
C LEU A 98 -13.52 5.96 -0.21
N ALA A 99 -12.94 6.55 0.83
CA ALA A 99 -11.90 7.56 0.69
C ALA A 99 -10.65 7.00 -0.07
N ARG A 100 -10.29 5.73 0.15
CA ARG A 100 -9.19 5.08 -0.58
C ARG A 100 -9.53 4.92 -2.06
N PHE A 101 -10.74 4.51 -2.38
CA PHE A 101 -11.20 4.41 -3.77
C PHE A 101 -11.18 5.76 -4.47
N VAL A 102 -11.81 6.78 -3.89
CA VAL A 102 -11.85 8.15 -4.44
C VAL A 102 -10.43 8.68 -4.63
N LYS A 103 -9.56 8.52 -3.64
CA LYS A 103 -8.17 8.94 -3.74
C LYS A 103 -7.44 8.26 -4.91
N ASN A 104 -7.56 6.95 -5.08
CA ASN A 104 -6.84 6.22 -6.13
C ASN A 104 -7.44 6.48 -7.51
N TYR A 105 -8.76 6.37 -7.63
CA TYR A 105 -9.43 6.38 -8.93
C TYR A 105 -9.61 7.79 -9.49
N ILE A 106 -10.01 8.74 -8.62
CA ILE A 106 -10.30 10.12 -9.04
C ILE A 106 -9.07 11.01 -8.82
N VAL A 107 -8.64 11.19 -7.56
CA VAL A 107 -7.59 12.18 -7.22
C VAL A 107 -6.24 11.82 -7.83
N ARG A 108 -5.90 10.52 -7.88
CA ARG A 108 -4.67 9.98 -8.49
C ARG A 108 -4.86 9.52 -9.92
N LEU A 109 -5.98 9.93 -10.55
CA LEU A 109 -6.29 9.70 -11.95
C LEU A 109 -6.21 8.22 -12.38
N GLY A 110 -6.47 7.29 -11.46
CA GLY A 110 -6.46 5.86 -11.75
C GLY A 110 -7.40 5.46 -12.89
N MET A 111 -8.42 6.28 -13.18
CA MET A 111 -9.31 6.09 -14.34
C MET A 111 -8.54 6.10 -15.68
N LEU A 112 -7.39 6.76 -15.75
CA LEU A 112 -6.57 6.82 -16.98
C LEU A 112 -5.80 5.52 -17.23
N ASP A 113 -5.61 4.66 -16.22
CA ASP A 113 -5.05 3.32 -16.36
C ASP A 113 -6.13 2.25 -16.74
N GLY A 114 -7.32 2.69 -17.14
CA GLY A 114 -8.40 1.83 -17.61
C GLY A 114 -8.79 0.75 -16.61
N LYS A 115 -8.88 -0.51 -17.08
CA LYS A 115 -9.28 -1.66 -16.25
C LYS A 115 -8.31 -1.90 -15.09
N ALA A 116 -7.00 -1.73 -15.30
CA ALA A 116 -5.99 -1.90 -14.25
C ALA A 116 -6.19 -0.86 -13.13
N GLY A 117 -6.43 0.40 -13.48
CA GLY A 117 -6.71 1.46 -12.52
C GLY A 117 -8.00 1.23 -11.72
N TRP A 118 -9.05 0.71 -12.37
CA TRP A 118 -10.29 0.30 -11.70
C TRP A 118 -10.03 -0.85 -10.71
N ASP A 119 -9.37 -1.92 -11.16
CA ASP A 119 -9.09 -3.09 -10.33
C ASP A 119 -8.20 -2.72 -9.13
N ILE A 120 -7.15 -1.94 -9.33
CA ILE A 120 -6.28 -1.46 -8.24
C ILE A 120 -7.06 -0.60 -7.25
N SER A 121 -7.91 0.30 -7.72
CA SER A 121 -8.66 1.22 -6.85
C SER A 121 -9.70 0.48 -6.01
N THR A 122 -10.46 -0.43 -6.62
CA THR A 122 -11.47 -1.25 -5.95
C THR A 122 -10.82 -2.23 -4.96
N LEU A 123 -9.74 -2.91 -5.35
CA LEU A 123 -9.04 -3.84 -4.49
C LEU A 123 -8.30 -3.14 -3.34
N SER A 124 -7.77 -1.93 -3.56
CA SER A 124 -7.20 -1.12 -2.47
C SER A 124 -8.27 -0.68 -1.46
N ALA A 125 -9.48 -0.37 -1.93
CA ALA A 125 -10.61 -0.09 -1.05
C ALA A 125 -11.03 -1.34 -0.26
N TYR A 126 -11.12 -2.49 -0.93
CA TYR A 126 -11.42 -3.76 -0.30
C TYR A 126 -10.38 -4.16 0.76
N ALA A 127 -9.09 -3.97 0.49
CA ALA A 127 -8.02 -4.17 1.48
C ALA A 127 -8.21 -3.31 2.75
N ASN A 128 -8.62 -2.05 2.58
CA ASN A 128 -8.94 -1.19 3.72
C ASN A 128 -10.18 -1.67 4.47
N TYR A 129 -11.23 -2.07 3.77
CA TYR A 129 -12.43 -2.66 4.39
C TYR A 129 -12.07 -3.87 5.24
N LEU A 130 -11.36 -4.84 4.68
CA LEU A 130 -10.94 -6.04 5.40
C LEU A 130 -10.09 -5.70 6.63
N LYS A 131 -9.13 -4.80 6.49
CA LYS A 131 -8.26 -4.38 7.59
C LYS A 131 -9.06 -3.82 8.77
N TYR A 132 -9.97 -2.88 8.53
CA TYR A 132 -10.77 -2.29 9.62
C TYR A 132 -11.84 -3.24 10.15
N LYS A 133 -12.39 -4.13 9.32
CA LYS A 133 -13.30 -5.20 9.76
C LYS A 133 -12.58 -6.19 10.68
N LYS A 134 -11.39 -6.68 10.28
CA LYS A 134 -10.56 -7.58 11.10
C LYS A 134 -10.13 -6.90 12.41
N LEU A 135 -9.74 -5.62 12.37
CA LEU A 135 -9.44 -4.86 13.60
C LEU A 135 -10.64 -4.82 14.54
N SER A 136 -11.85 -4.57 14.04
CA SER A 136 -13.07 -4.60 14.86
C SER A 136 -13.34 -5.98 15.47
N GLN A 137 -13.06 -7.06 14.74
CA GLN A 137 -13.20 -8.43 15.25
C GLN A 137 -12.18 -8.73 16.36
N LEU A 138 -10.91 -8.38 16.16
CA LEU A 138 -9.86 -8.56 17.16
C LEU A 138 -10.16 -7.80 18.46
N GLN A 139 -10.72 -6.60 18.37
CA GLN A 139 -11.12 -5.82 19.55
C GLN A 139 -12.26 -6.47 20.35
N LYS A 140 -13.18 -7.18 19.68
CA LYS A 140 -14.27 -7.91 20.37
C LYS A 140 -13.80 -9.20 21.02
N GLN A 141 -12.70 -9.77 20.58
CA GLN A 141 -12.13 -11.00 21.13
C GLN A 141 -11.21 -10.74 22.34
N GLY A 142 -10.69 -9.53 22.47
CA GLY A 142 -9.76 -9.14 23.54
C GLY A 142 -10.37 -8.27 24.65
N GLY A 143 -11.66 -7.98 24.60
CA GLY A 143 -12.44 -7.28 25.63
C GLY A 143 -13.50 -8.19 26.21
#